data_9f09721156f0f4bb7f78623f9925bb84
#
_entry.id   9f09721156f0f4bb7f78623f9925bb84
#
_cell.length_a   1.000
_cell.length_b   1.000
_cell.length_c   1.000
_cell.angle_alpha   90.00
_cell.angle_beta   90.00
_cell.angle_gamma   90.00
#
_symmetry.space_group_name_H-M   'P 1'
#
loop_
_entity.id
_entity.type
_entity.pdbx_description
1 polymer ?
#
loop_
_entity_poly.entity_id
_entity_poly.type
_entity_poly.pdbx_seq_one_letter_code
_entity_poly.pdbx_strand_id
1 'polypeptide(L)'
;MTSEERIKKAFSKASDNYDANALVQQRMAEHLAALLPEGESFARAFEFGVGTGLLTMHIDARCRVSSWLLNDLSEEMLRNVPSLQGKATFLPGNVLSYAEDERLTGLNLITSSAALQWIPEPFNLLQRLSALLEPGGILLIGTFRRGNLNEIASLTGNSLPYFEENDMERFARSAGLRILSLTSETMHLSFPSPREVLRHLKSTGTTQLPHFGNKSFRLDTKSALARFDEAYRATFPAPQGQGVALSYIPLYLCAVKE
;
A
#
# COMPACT_ATOMS: atom_id res chain seq x y z
N MET A 1 0.67 -7.43 22.62
CA MET A 1 0.84 -7.53 21.16
C MET A 1 1.10 -6.11 20.65
N THR A 2 2.24 -5.87 20.03
CA THR A 2 2.64 -4.59 19.46
C THR A 2 1.79 -4.22 18.24
N SER A 3 1.89 -2.97 17.74
CA SER A 3 1.21 -2.58 16.49
C SER A 3 1.68 -3.42 15.32
N GLU A 4 2.99 -3.64 15.23
CA GLU A 4 3.62 -4.45 14.18
C GLU A 4 3.14 -5.91 14.19
N GLU A 5 3.09 -6.56 15.36
CA GLU A 5 2.56 -7.92 15.47
C GLU A 5 1.09 -8.04 15.04
N ARG A 6 0.29 -7.01 15.31
CA ARG A 6 -1.11 -6.96 14.87
C ARG A 6 -1.22 -6.84 13.36
N ILE A 7 -0.43 -5.96 12.75
CA ILE A 7 -0.36 -5.77 11.30
C ILE A 7 0.08 -7.08 10.64
N LYS A 8 1.20 -7.66 11.07
CA LYS A 8 1.72 -8.94 10.59
C LYS A 8 0.65 -10.02 10.63
N LYS A 9 -0.02 -10.20 11.78
CA LYS A 9 -1.07 -11.21 11.94
C LYS A 9 -2.28 -10.98 11.03
N ALA A 10 -2.66 -9.72 10.78
CA ALA A 10 -3.79 -9.41 9.91
C ALA A 10 -3.49 -9.77 8.45
N PHE A 11 -2.31 -9.42 7.95
CA PHE A 11 -1.89 -9.75 6.58
C PHE A 11 -1.59 -11.24 6.41
N SER A 12 -0.87 -11.89 7.34
CA SER A 12 -0.68 -13.35 7.30
C SER A 12 -1.98 -14.12 7.23
N LYS A 13 -3.02 -13.66 7.95
CA LYS A 13 -4.34 -14.30 7.92
C LYS A 13 -5.10 -14.08 6.61
N ALA A 14 -4.82 -12.98 5.92
CA ALA A 14 -5.47 -12.64 4.66
C ALA A 14 -4.78 -13.31 3.45
N SER A 15 -3.55 -13.82 3.58
CA SER A 15 -2.66 -14.25 2.49
C SER A 15 -3.33 -15.17 1.47
N ASP A 16 -4.09 -16.17 1.92
CA ASP A 16 -4.69 -17.20 1.03
C ASP A 16 -5.80 -16.68 0.12
N ASN A 17 -6.45 -15.56 0.50
CA ASN A 17 -7.58 -14.97 -0.24
C ASN A 17 -7.34 -13.49 -0.56
N TYR A 18 -6.12 -12.99 -0.36
CA TYR A 18 -5.80 -11.58 -0.51
C TYR A 18 -6.10 -11.09 -1.92
N ASP A 19 -5.56 -11.75 -2.93
CA ASP A 19 -5.68 -11.32 -4.33
C ASP A 19 -7.13 -11.30 -4.83
N ALA A 20 -7.95 -12.27 -4.41
CA ALA A 20 -9.36 -12.30 -4.78
C ALA A 20 -10.17 -11.10 -4.24
N ASN A 21 -9.66 -10.42 -3.19
CA ASN A 21 -10.32 -9.29 -2.54
C ASN A 21 -9.60 -7.96 -2.74
N ALA A 22 -8.37 -7.97 -3.28
CA ALA A 22 -7.48 -6.83 -3.39
C ALA A 22 -7.62 -6.04 -4.70
N LEU A 23 -8.86 -5.85 -5.21
CA LEU A 23 -9.11 -5.20 -6.50
C LEU A 23 -8.44 -3.82 -6.61
N VAL A 24 -8.45 -3.02 -5.54
CA VAL A 24 -7.81 -1.70 -5.53
C VAL A 24 -6.30 -1.84 -5.62
N GLN A 25 -5.71 -2.76 -4.84
CA GLN A 25 -4.28 -3.01 -4.85
C GLN A 25 -3.79 -3.57 -6.20
N GLN A 26 -4.59 -4.40 -6.86
CA GLN A 26 -4.31 -4.89 -8.23
C GLN A 26 -4.25 -3.70 -9.21
N ARG A 27 -5.26 -2.83 -9.21
CA ARG A 27 -5.28 -1.63 -10.07
C ARG A 27 -4.14 -0.67 -9.75
N MET A 28 -3.80 -0.50 -8.47
CA MET A 28 -2.64 0.29 -8.07
C MET A 28 -1.34 -0.28 -8.61
N ALA A 29 -1.14 -1.59 -8.52
CA ALA A 29 0.04 -2.28 -9.02
C ALA A 29 0.18 -2.15 -10.54
N GLU A 30 -0.92 -2.35 -11.27
CA GLU A 30 -0.98 -2.17 -12.73
C GLU A 30 -0.64 -0.71 -13.12
N HIS A 31 -1.27 0.27 -12.48
CA HIS A 31 -1.02 1.69 -12.73
C HIS A 31 0.44 2.08 -12.46
N LEU A 32 1.00 1.65 -11.31
CA LEU A 32 2.40 1.92 -10.97
C LEU A 32 3.36 1.33 -11.99
N ALA A 33 3.19 0.06 -12.34
CA ALA A 33 4.05 -0.57 -13.34
C ALA A 33 3.98 0.15 -14.70
N ALA A 34 2.80 0.67 -15.08
CA ALA A 34 2.62 1.44 -16.32
C ALA A 34 3.37 2.78 -16.34
N LEU A 35 3.78 3.33 -15.19
CA LEU A 35 4.62 4.52 -15.12
C LEU A 35 6.08 4.24 -15.53
N LEU A 36 6.52 2.98 -15.53
CA LEU A 36 7.84 2.59 -16.04
C LEU A 36 7.79 2.41 -17.56
N PRO A 37 8.84 2.80 -18.31
CA PRO A 37 8.93 2.51 -19.74
C PRO A 37 8.87 0.99 -19.99
N GLU A 38 8.21 0.59 -21.07
CA GLU A 38 8.19 -0.83 -21.46
C GLU A 38 9.55 -1.28 -21.97
N GLY A 39 10.00 -2.47 -21.54
CA GLY A 39 11.30 -3.02 -21.89
C GLY A 39 12.48 -2.40 -21.13
N GLU A 40 12.23 -1.48 -20.19
CA GLU A 40 13.27 -0.90 -19.33
C GLU A 40 14.02 -2.00 -18.58
N SER A 41 15.30 -1.78 -18.31
CA SER A 41 16.16 -2.77 -17.68
C SER A 41 16.71 -2.26 -16.36
N PHE A 42 16.48 -3.03 -15.30
CA PHE A 42 16.98 -2.74 -13.96
C PHE A 42 17.93 -3.88 -13.53
N ALA A 43 19.20 -3.54 -13.24
CA ALA A 43 20.13 -4.52 -12.73
C ALA A 43 19.70 -5.04 -11.36
N ARG A 44 19.18 -4.15 -10.51
CA ARG A 44 18.84 -4.49 -9.14
C ARG A 44 17.64 -3.67 -8.63
N ALA A 45 16.59 -4.35 -8.22
CA ALA A 45 15.38 -3.76 -7.69
C ALA A 45 15.15 -4.17 -6.23
N PHE A 46 14.64 -3.25 -5.42
CA PHE A 46 14.16 -3.50 -4.07
C PHE A 46 12.69 -3.14 -3.97
N GLU A 47 11.88 -4.08 -3.53
CA GLU A 47 10.47 -3.84 -3.20
C GLU A 47 10.23 -4.10 -1.73
N PHE A 48 9.55 -3.18 -1.03
CA PHE A 48 9.12 -3.35 0.35
C PHE A 48 7.60 -3.37 0.47
N GLY A 49 7.10 -4.20 1.39
CA GLY A 49 5.67 -4.48 1.51
C GLY A 49 5.14 -5.21 0.28
N VAL A 50 5.87 -6.21 -0.17
CA VAL A 50 5.61 -6.98 -1.41
C VAL A 50 4.25 -7.64 -1.41
N GLY A 51 3.76 -8.07 -0.24
CA GLY A 51 2.54 -8.86 -0.14
C GLY A 51 2.66 -10.16 -0.93
N THR A 52 1.67 -10.41 -1.77
CA THR A 52 1.63 -11.58 -2.68
C THR A 52 2.39 -11.37 -3.98
N GLY A 53 3.05 -10.21 -4.16
CA GLY A 53 3.84 -9.89 -5.35
C GLY A 53 3.07 -9.22 -6.48
N LEU A 54 1.92 -8.62 -6.21
CA LEU A 54 1.10 -7.96 -7.25
C LEU A 54 1.90 -6.95 -8.07
N LEU A 55 2.59 -6.01 -7.42
CA LEU A 55 3.39 -5.01 -8.12
C LEU A 55 4.63 -5.64 -8.77
N THR A 56 5.32 -6.53 -8.05
CA THR A 56 6.48 -7.28 -8.56
C THR A 56 6.16 -7.94 -9.89
N MET A 57 5.02 -8.64 -9.99
CA MET A 57 4.57 -9.34 -11.20
C MET A 57 4.32 -8.40 -12.37
N HIS A 58 3.66 -7.28 -12.13
CA HIS A 58 3.41 -6.30 -13.19
C HIS A 58 4.69 -5.66 -13.72
N ILE A 59 5.65 -5.38 -12.82
CA ILE A 59 6.97 -4.86 -13.22
C ILE A 59 7.77 -5.92 -13.95
N ASP A 60 7.81 -7.16 -13.46
CA ASP A 60 8.55 -8.28 -14.06
C ASP A 60 8.02 -8.66 -15.46
N ALA A 61 6.71 -8.48 -15.70
CA ALA A 61 6.10 -8.65 -17.01
C ALA A 61 6.41 -7.51 -18.00
N ARG A 62 6.65 -6.28 -17.50
CA ARG A 62 6.85 -5.08 -18.30
C ARG A 62 8.32 -4.73 -18.53
N CYS A 63 9.16 -4.99 -17.54
CA CYS A 63 10.58 -4.61 -17.47
C CYS A 63 11.46 -5.83 -17.30
N ARG A 64 12.77 -5.66 -17.52
CA ARG A 64 13.77 -6.70 -17.28
C ARG A 64 14.48 -6.41 -15.97
N VAL A 65 14.17 -7.15 -14.91
CA VAL A 65 14.86 -7.01 -13.62
C VAL A 65 15.78 -8.20 -13.39
N SER A 66 17.08 -7.97 -13.33
CA SER A 66 18.06 -9.06 -13.18
C SER A 66 18.08 -9.64 -11.77
N SER A 67 17.88 -8.80 -10.75
CA SER A 67 17.89 -9.22 -9.35
C SER A 67 16.89 -8.45 -8.52
N TRP A 68 16.01 -9.18 -7.85
CA TRP A 68 15.01 -8.70 -6.92
C TRP A 68 15.42 -8.92 -5.46
N LEU A 69 15.24 -7.89 -4.64
CA LEU A 69 15.26 -7.95 -3.19
C LEU A 69 13.84 -7.65 -2.72
N LEU A 70 13.15 -8.63 -2.15
CA LEU A 70 11.72 -8.60 -1.87
C LEU A 70 11.47 -8.67 -0.36
N ASN A 71 11.02 -7.56 0.22
CA ASN A 71 10.75 -7.46 1.65
C ASN A 71 9.26 -7.44 1.95
N ASP A 72 8.85 -8.20 2.93
CA ASP A 72 7.55 -8.07 3.59
C ASP A 72 7.65 -8.41 5.08
N LEU A 73 6.81 -7.80 5.89
CA LEU A 73 6.70 -8.08 7.32
C LEU A 73 6.20 -9.52 7.58
N SER A 74 5.36 -10.03 6.68
CA SER A 74 4.78 -11.38 6.72
C SER A 74 5.55 -12.34 5.81
N GLU A 75 6.20 -13.33 6.39
CA GLU A 75 6.85 -14.40 5.62
C GLU A 75 5.83 -15.24 4.83
N GLU A 76 4.60 -15.37 5.35
CA GLU A 76 3.51 -16.05 4.66
C GLU A 76 3.13 -15.36 3.34
N MET A 77 3.14 -14.02 3.32
CA MET A 77 2.93 -13.26 2.10
C MET A 77 4.03 -13.55 1.07
N LEU A 78 5.30 -13.50 1.46
CA LEU A 78 6.43 -13.76 0.57
C LEU A 78 6.41 -15.15 -0.07
N ARG A 79 5.83 -16.15 0.60
CA ARG A 79 5.68 -17.52 0.04
C ARG A 79 4.71 -17.57 -1.13
N ASN A 80 3.81 -16.59 -1.24
CA ASN A 80 2.82 -16.51 -2.33
C ASN A 80 3.34 -15.74 -3.54
N VAL A 81 4.54 -15.13 -3.47
CA VAL A 81 5.14 -14.44 -4.61
C VAL A 81 5.46 -15.46 -5.70
N PRO A 82 4.92 -15.30 -6.91
CA PRO A 82 5.18 -16.22 -8.02
C PRO A 82 6.65 -16.24 -8.47
N SER A 83 7.00 -17.20 -9.31
CA SER A 83 8.33 -17.23 -9.95
C SER A 83 8.52 -16.03 -10.86
N LEU A 84 9.69 -15.40 -10.76
CA LEU A 84 10.09 -14.20 -11.51
C LEU A 84 11.12 -14.56 -12.59
N GLN A 85 11.27 -13.69 -13.59
CA GLN A 85 12.30 -13.85 -14.64
C GLN A 85 13.71 -13.66 -14.06
N GLY A 86 13.87 -12.70 -13.15
CA GLY A 86 15.12 -12.43 -12.46
C GLY A 86 15.32 -13.24 -11.19
N LYS A 87 16.52 -13.18 -10.62
CA LYS A 87 16.84 -13.82 -9.34
C LYS A 87 16.13 -13.09 -8.21
N ALA A 88 15.33 -13.78 -7.41
CA ALA A 88 14.68 -13.23 -6.23
C ALA A 88 15.43 -13.61 -4.94
N THR A 89 15.57 -12.65 -4.03
CA THR A 89 16.03 -12.83 -2.65
C THR A 89 14.97 -12.28 -1.72
N PHE A 90 14.42 -13.12 -0.86
CA PHE A 90 13.38 -12.73 0.09
C PHE A 90 13.99 -12.22 1.40
N LEU A 91 13.45 -11.11 1.90
CA LEU A 91 13.90 -10.39 3.09
C LEU A 91 12.72 -10.27 4.08
N PRO A 92 12.36 -11.33 4.82
CA PRO A 92 11.23 -11.29 5.74
C PRO A 92 11.52 -10.41 6.95
N GLY A 93 10.57 -9.59 7.35
CA GLY A 93 10.65 -8.76 8.56
C GLY A 93 10.42 -7.27 8.30
N ASN A 94 10.67 -6.48 9.34
CA ASN A 94 10.43 -5.03 9.29
C ASN A 94 11.43 -4.34 8.34
N VAL A 95 10.92 -3.61 7.35
CA VAL A 95 11.74 -2.87 6.38
C VAL A 95 12.71 -1.87 7.04
N LEU A 96 12.36 -1.32 8.20
CA LEU A 96 13.22 -0.41 8.93
C LEU A 96 14.57 -1.03 9.32
N SER A 97 14.61 -2.36 9.54
CA SER A 97 15.84 -3.10 9.84
C SER A 97 16.75 -3.28 8.62
N TYR A 98 16.21 -3.14 7.42
CA TYR A 98 16.95 -3.31 6.17
C TYR A 98 17.49 -2.01 5.59
N ALA A 99 17.06 -0.85 6.05
CA ALA A 99 17.51 0.43 5.50
C ALA A 99 19.02 0.71 5.68
N GLU A 100 19.72 -0.10 6.48
CA GLU A 100 21.19 -0.08 6.67
C GLU A 100 21.85 -1.41 6.25
N ASP A 101 21.11 -2.27 5.57
CA ASP A 101 21.59 -3.59 5.16
C ASP A 101 22.52 -3.46 3.94
N GLU A 102 23.73 -3.99 4.05
CA GLU A 102 24.75 -3.96 2.99
C GLU A 102 24.28 -4.63 1.69
N ARG A 103 23.24 -5.46 1.77
CA ARG A 103 22.59 -6.05 0.59
C ARG A 103 21.82 -5.04 -0.24
N LEU A 104 21.40 -3.89 0.32
CA LEU A 104 20.66 -2.84 -0.39
C LEU A 104 21.59 -1.82 -1.05
N THR A 105 22.55 -2.27 -1.86
CA THR A 105 23.46 -1.42 -2.61
C THR A 105 23.27 -1.58 -4.11
N GLY A 106 23.62 -0.56 -4.90
CA GLY A 106 23.55 -0.59 -6.36
C GLY A 106 22.12 -0.71 -6.87
N LEU A 107 21.16 -0.07 -6.21
CA LEU A 107 19.74 -0.16 -6.57
C LEU A 107 19.41 0.78 -7.73
N ASN A 108 18.78 0.24 -8.76
CA ASN A 108 18.27 1.01 -9.91
C ASN A 108 16.77 1.25 -9.83
N LEU A 109 16.06 0.45 -9.01
CA LEU A 109 14.62 0.61 -8.75
C LEU A 109 14.34 0.34 -7.28
N ILE A 110 13.63 1.26 -6.63
CA ILE A 110 13.00 1.03 -5.33
C ILE A 110 11.50 1.21 -5.51
N THR A 111 10.72 0.23 -5.07
CA THR A 111 9.28 0.27 -5.28
C THR A 111 8.49 -0.22 -4.07
N SER A 112 7.24 0.22 -3.97
CA SER A 112 6.27 -0.24 -2.97
C SER A 112 4.86 0.14 -3.38
N SER A 113 3.88 -0.71 -3.11
CA SER A 113 2.47 -0.42 -3.30
C SER A 113 1.65 -0.74 -2.06
N ALA A 114 0.81 0.20 -1.65
CA ALA A 114 -0.15 0.06 -0.54
C ALA A 114 0.47 -0.39 0.81
N ALA A 115 1.77 -0.10 1.06
CA ALA A 115 2.46 -0.45 2.30
C ALA A 115 2.86 0.77 3.14
N LEU A 116 3.19 1.91 2.51
CA LEU A 116 3.81 3.06 3.15
C LEU A 116 3.00 3.62 4.34
N GLN A 117 1.67 3.60 4.27
CA GLN A 117 0.77 4.09 5.33
C GLN A 117 0.81 3.26 6.64
N TRP A 118 1.44 2.09 6.61
CA TRP A 118 1.60 1.22 7.78
C TRP A 118 2.93 1.44 8.52
N ILE A 119 3.84 2.21 7.92
CA ILE A 119 5.20 2.39 8.40
C ILE A 119 5.27 3.63 9.30
N PRO A 120 5.79 3.51 10.52
CA PRO A 120 6.13 4.67 11.34
C PRO A 120 7.19 5.53 10.61
N GLU A 121 7.00 6.86 10.64
CA GLU A 121 7.94 7.82 10.03
C GLU A 121 8.32 7.47 8.57
N PRO A 122 7.33 7.30 7.67
CA PRO A 122 7.56 6.74 6.34
C PRO A 122 8.52 7.58 5.48
N PHE A 123 8.53 8.91 5.65
CA PHE A 123 9.43 9.78 4.91
C PHE A 123 10.89 9.64 5.36
N ASN A 124 11.15 9.31 6.63
CA ASN A 124 12.49 8.97 7.09
C ASN A 124 12.98 7.68 6.40
N LEU A 125 12.14 6.63 6.36
CA LEU A 125 12.47 5.42 5.61
C LEU A 125 12.74 5.72 4.15
N LEU A 126 11.85 6.45 3.46
CA LEU A 126 12.02 6.78 2.05
C LEU A 126 13.29 7.60 1.79
N GLN A 127 13.65 8.53 2.69
CA GLN A 127 14.89 9.31 2.61
C GLN A 127 16.12 8.40 2.62
N ARG A 128 16.16 7.45 3.56
CA ARG A 128 17.26 6.48 3.69
C ARG A 128 17.34 5.55 2.48
N LEU A 129 16.21 5.00 2.04
CA LEU A 129 16.15 4.14 0.86
C LEU A 129 16.54 4.89 -0.42
N SER A 130 16.07 6.13 -0.60
CA SER A 130 16.43 6.94 -1.78
C SER A 130 17.93 7.23 -1.87
N ALA A 131 18.62 7.30 -0.72
CA ALA A 131 20.07 7.46 -0.70
C ALA A 131 20.80 6.25 -1.32
N LEU A 132 20.18 5.06 -1.30
CA LEU A 132 20.74 3.81 -1.84
C LEU A 132 20.52 3.64 -3.34
N LEU A 133 19.71 4.50 -3.97
CA LEU A 133 19.54 4.51 -5.42
C LEU A 133 20.84 4.97 -6.09
N GLU A 134 21.20 4.32 -7.18
CA GLU A 134 22.21 4.82 -8.12
C GLU A 134 21.71 6.08 -8.84
N PRO A 135 22.59 6.97 -9.32
CA PRO A 135 22.20 8.06 -10.21
C PRO A 135 21.40 7.53 -11.40
N GLY A 136 20.27 8.16 -11.71
CA GLY A 136 19.31 7.68 -12.69
C GLY A 136 18.36 6.57 -12.20
N GLY A 137 18.56 6.07 -10.99
CA GLY A 137 17.66 5.07 -10.38
C GLY A 137 16.30 5.64 -10.06
N ILE A 138 15.26 4.81 -10.09
CA ILE A 138 13.85 5.19 -9.96
C ILE A 138 13.32 4.82 -8.58
N LEU A 139 12.61 5.76 -7.96
CA LEU A 139 11.71 5.52 -6.82
C LEU A 139 10.26 5.51 -7.33
N LEU A 140 9.56 4.39 -7.11
CA LEU A 140 8.19 4.16 -7.58
C LEU A 140 7.28 3.77 -6.40
N ILE A 141 6.43 4.67 -5.94
CA ILE A 141 5.64 4.51 -4.73
C ILE A 141 4.15 4.69 -5.01
N GLY A 142 3.36 3.69 -4.60
CA GLY A 142 1.91 3.77 -4.50
C GLY A 142 1.46 3.72 -3.05
N THR A 143 0.69 4.70 -2.65
CA THR A 143 0.09 4.79 -1.30
C THR A 143 -1.32 5.36 -1.39
N PHE A 144 -1.85 5.89 -0.31
CA PHE A 144 -3.18 6.51 -0.33
C PHE A 144 -3.12 7.95 0.13
N ARG A 145 -3.96 8.78 -0.51
CA ARG A 145 -4.13 10.19 -0.19
C ARG A 145 -5.09 10.38 0.98
N ARG A 146 -4.98 11.50 1.65
CA ARG A 146 -5.95 11.94 2.67
C ARG A 146 -7.37 11.93 2.10
N GLY A 147 -8.33 11.47 2.90
CA GLY A 147 -9.70 11.20 2.47
C GLY A 147 -9.93 9.74 2.04
N ASN A 148 -8.88 8.92 1.94
CA ASN A 148 -9.02 7.48 1.69
C ASN A 148 -9.87 6.82 2.80
N LEU A 149 -10.83 5.96 2.40
CA LEU A 149 -11.79 5.32 3.32
C LEU A 149 -12.56 6.34 4.18
N ASN A 150 -12.90 7.49 3.62
CA ASN A 150 -13.59 8.57 4.34
C ASN A 150 -14.91 8.12 4.98
N GLU A 151 -15.62 7.17 4.38
CA GLU A 151 -16.86 6.59 4.89
C GLU A 151 -16.63 5.92 6.25
N ILE A 152 -15.52 5.22 6.40
CA ILE A 152 -15.13 4.61 7.67
C ILE A 152 -14.64 5.66 8.66
N ALA A 153 -13.77 6.56 8.22
CA ALA A 153 -13.19 7.61 9.05
C ALA A 153 -14.27 8.52 9.65
N SER A 154 -15.25 8.94 8.84
CA SER A 154 -16.35 9.83 9.25
C SER A 154 -17.25 9.20 10.31
N LEU A 155 -17.53 7.89 10.20
CA LEU A 155 -18.46 7.20 11.11
C LEU A 155 -17.76 6.65 12.35
N THR A 156 -16.47 6.33 12.28
CA THR A 156 -15.77 5.66 13.37
C THR A 156 -14.69 6.50 14.04
N GLY A 157 -14.25 7.60 13.41
CA GLY A 157 -13.09 8.37 13.83
C GLY A 157 -11.75 7.65 13.60
N ASN A 158 -11.75 6.49 12.93
CA ASN A 158 -10.55 5.68 12.71
C ASN A 158 -10.02 5.87 11.28
N SER A 159 -8.74 6.20 11.16
CA SER A 159 -8.04 6.36 9.88
C SER A 159 -6.58 5.99 10.03
N LEU A 160 -5.90 5.71 8.92
CA LEU A 160 -4.44 5.69 8.85
C LEU A 160 -3.91 7.11 8.59
N PRO A 161 -2.61 7.34 8.85
CA PRO A 161 -1.95 8.59 8.51
C PRO A 161 -1.71 8.63 6.98
N TYR A 162 -2.73 9.08 6.25
CA TYR A 162 -2.63 9.25 4.80
C TYR A 162 -1.94 10.57 4.45
N PHE A 163 -1.40 10.66 3.24
CA PHE A 163 -0.53 11.73 2.75
C PHE A 163 -1.26 12.67 1.80
N GLU A 164 -0.71 13.87 1.60
CA GLU A 164 -1.09 14.77 0.52
C GLU A 164 -0.02 14.76 -0.58
N GLU A 165 -0.37 15.22 -1.77
CA GLU A 165 0.60 15.38 -2.87
C GLU A 165 1.77 16.27 -2.47
N ASN A 166 1.49 17.37 -1.75
CA ASN A 166 2.52 18.27 -1.22
C ASN A 166 3.51 17.60 -0.24
N ASP A 167 3.08 16.53 0.47
CA ASP A 167 3.98 15.76 1.34
C ASP A 167 5.00 14.99 0.50
N MET A 168 4.54 14.38 -0.61
CA MET A 168 5.39 13.68 -1.56
C MET A 168 6.34 14.62 -2.32
N GLU A 169 5.87 15.81 -2.70
CA GLU A 169 6.72 16.83 -3.33
C GLU A 169 7.83 17.30 -2.41
N ARG A 170 7.50 17.62 -1.16
CA ARG A 170 8.51 18.03 -0.15
C ARG A 170 9.52 16.91 0.09
N PHE A 171 9.05 15.69 0.23
CA PHE A 171 9.93 14.53 0.38
C PHE A 171 10.86 14.40 -0.82
N ALA A 172 10.35 14.33 -2.05
CA ALA A 172 11.16 14.15 -3.25
C ALA A 172 12.25 15.21 -3.36
N ARG A 173 11.89 16.49 -3.14
CA ARG A 173 12.84 17.61 -3.13
C ARG A 173 13.93 17.43 -2.07
N SER A 174 13.57 17.04 -0.84
CA SER A 174 14.55 16.84 0.25
C SER A 174 15.47 15.64 0.01
N ALA A 175 15.02 14.65 -0.75
CA ALA A 175 15.77 13.46 -1.10
C ALA A 175 16.64 13.60 -2.36
N GLY A 176 16.66 14.78 -3.00
CA GLY A 176 17.38 14.99 -4.27
C GLY A 176 16.79 14.19 -5.43
N LEU A 177 15.48 14.02 -5.42
CA LEU A 177 14.75 13.30 -6.46
C LEU A 177 14.02 14.28 -7.37
N ARG A 178 14.11 14.07 -8.68
CA ARG A 178 13.29 14.76 -9.68
C ARG A 178 12.03 13.96 -9.94
N ILE A 179 10.88 14.57 -9.70
CA ILE A 179 9.56 13.96 -9.94
C ILE A 179 9.33 13.81 -11.45
N LEU A 180 9.03 12.60 -11.88
CA LEU A 180 8.60 12.26 -13.24
C LEU A 180 7.07 12.26 -13.35
N SER A 181 6.39 11.74 -12.33
CA SER A 181 4.94 11.72 -12.22
C SER A 181 4.52 11.75 -10.75
N LEU A 182 3.52 12.57 -10.43
CA LEU A 182 2.83 12.58 -9.14
C LEU A 182 1.35 12.76 -9.42
N THR A 183 0.56 11.72 -9.18
CA THR A 183 -0.86 11.69 -9.52
C THR A 183 -1.67 10.99 -8.45
N SER A 184 -2.95 11.34 -8.38
CA SER A 184 -3.93 10.64 -7.54
C SER A 184 -5.22 10.43 -8.32
N GLU A 185 -5.98 9.42 -7.94
CA GLU A 185 -7.29 9.12 -8.48
C GLU A 185 -8.28 8.75 -7.38
N THR A 186 -9.57 8.77 -7.68
CA THR A 186 -10.58 8.27 -6.75
C THR A 186 -11.25 7.05 -7.35
N MET A 187 -11.22 5.95 -6.59
CA MET A 187 -11.89 4.70 -6.94
C MET A 187 -13.09 4.50 -6.02
N HIS A 188 -14.28 4.34 -6.60
CA HIS A 188 -15.50 4.03 -5.86
C HIS A 188 -15.86 2.56 -6.02
N LEU A 189 -15.98 1.85 -4.90
CA LEU A 189 -16.53 0.51 -4.84
C LEU A 189 -17.94 0.55 -4.31
N SER A 190 -18.81 -0.32 -4.83
CA SER A 190 -20.19 -0.47 -4.35
C SER A 190 -20.34 -1.82 -3.66
N PHE A 191 -20.98 -1.84 -2.51
CA PHE A 191 -21.24 -3.03 -1.71
C PHE A 191 -22.72 -3.17 -1.40
N PRO A 192 -23.26 -4.39 -1.30
CA PRO A 192 -24.67 -4.60 -0.97
C PRO A 192 -25.06 -4.05 0.42
N SER A 193 -24.07 -3.97 1.33
CA SER A 193 -24.33 -3.51 2.71
C SER A 193 -23.04 -3.03 3.39
N PRO A 194 -23.14 -2.21 4.47
CA PRO A 194 -22.02 -1.85 5.32
C PRO A 194 -21.29 -3.05 5.92
N ARG A 195 -22.00 -4.16 6.15
CA ARG A 195 -21.40 -5.42 6.62
C ARG A 195 -20.43 -6.00 5.59
N GLU A 196 -20.75 -5.92 4.30
CA GLU A 196 -19.86 -6.35 3.23
C GLU A 196 -18.64 -5.44 3.11
N VAL A 197 -18.79 -4.12 3.35
CA VAL A 197 -17.65 -3.19 3.48
C VAL A 197 -16.70 -3.64 4.59
N LEU A 198 -17.23 -3.92 5.79
CA LEU A 198 -16.40 -4.40 6.92
C LEU A 198 -15.71 -5.74 6.61
N ARG A 199 -16.39 -6.62 5.88
CA ARG A 199 -15.83 -7.91 5.44
C ARG A 199 -14.69 -7.69 4.43
N HIS A 200 -14.88 -6.81 3.46
CA HIS A 200 -13.86 -6.43 2.50
C HIS A 200 -12.61 -5.85 3.18
N LEU A 201 -12.77 -4.88 4.10
CA LEU A 201 -11.66 -4.34 4.86
C LEU A 201 -10.92 -5.41 5.68
N LYS A 202 -11.63 -6.39 6.20
CA LYS A 202 -11.04 -7.51 6.92
C LYS A 202 -10.25 -8.45 5.99
N SER A 203 -10.76 -8.74 4.80
CA SER A 203 -10.10 -9.63 3.84
C SER A 203 -8.85 -8.99 3.20
N THR A 204 -8.75 -7.66 3.19
CA THR A 204 -7.57 -6.90 2.73
C THR A 204 -6.62 -6.49 3.87
N GLY A 205 -6.79 -7.02 5.09
CA GLY A 205 -5.93 -6.71 6.24
C GLY A 205 -6.12 -5.32 6.86
N THR A 206 -7.03 -4.51 6.32
CA THR A 206 -7.19 -3.08 6.67
C THR A 206 -7.90 -2.84 8.03
N THR A 207 -8.32 -3.88 8.75
CA THR A 207 -9.03 -3.75 10.04
C THR A 207 -8.17 -3.31 11.22
N GLN A 208 -6.85 -3.19 11.05
CA GLN A 208 -5.92 -2.75 12.09
C GLN A 208 -5.73 -1.23 12.09
N LEU A 209 -6.77 -0.47 11.70
CA LEU A 209 -6.73 0.99 11.77
C LEU A 209 -6.44 1.43 13.20
N PRO A 210 -5.40 2.24 13.42
CA PRO A 210 -5.16 2.84 14.73
C PRO A 210 -6.36 3.70 15.13
N HIS A 211 -6.71 3.68 16.40
CA HIS A 211 -7.75 4.55 16.96
C HIS A 211 -7.22 5.99 17.00
N PHE A 212 -7.42 6.75 15.94
CA PHE A 212 -7.28 8.19 15.96
C PHE A 212 -8.64 8.77 16.30
N GLY A 213 -8.87 9.07 17.56
CA GLY A 213 -10.11 9.70 18.00
C GLY A 213 -10.74 9.03 19.22
N ASN A 214 -11.84 9.59 19.67
CA ASN A 214 -12.57 9.22 20.87
C ASN A 214 -12.74 7.68 20.99
N LYS A 215 -12.32 7.10 22.10
CA LYS A 215 -12.35 5.65 22.44
C LYS A 215 -13.75 5.01 22.37
N SER A 216 -14.77 5.70 21.89
CA SER A 216 -16.18 5.36 22.06
C SER A 216 -16.80 4.56 20.90
N PHE A 217 -16.12 4.38 19.76
CA PHE A 217 -16.74 3.67 18.64
C PHE A 217 -16.15 2.27 18.47
N ARG A 218 -16.67 1.32 19.27
CA ARG A 218 -16.42 -0.12 19.06
C ARG A 218 -17.59 -0.74 18.34
N LEU A 219 -17.31 -1.49 17.27
CA LEU A 219 -18.29 -2.31 16.56
C LEU A 219 -18.43 -3.71 17.20
N ASP A 220 -18.35 -3.78 18.53
CA ASP A 220 -18.29 -5.04 19.30
C ASP A 220 -19.68 -5.47 19.84
N THR A 221 -20.68 -4.60 19.73
CA THR A 221 -22.05 -4.92 20.14
C THR A 221 -23.02 -4.92 18.96
N LYS A 222 -24.10 -5.73 19.07
CA LYS A 222 -25.16 -5.75 18.04
C LYS A 222 -25.79 -4.37 17.82
N SER A 223 -25.96 -3.58 18.88
CA SER A 223 -26.53 -2.24 18.80
C SER A 223 -25.59 -1.24 18.13
N ALA A 224 -24.27 -1.33 18.38
CA ALA A 224 -23.28 -0.50 17.70
C ALA A 224 -23.22 -0.80 16.19
N LEU A 225 -23.25 -2.08 15.83
CA LEU A 225 -23.31 -2.51 14.43
C LEU A 225 -24.58 -2.04 13.73
N ALA A 226 -25.74 -2.09 14.42
CA ALA A 226 -27.00 -1.60 13.84
C ALA A 226 -26.97 -0.08 13.60
N ARG A 227 -26.47 0.72 14.57
CA ARG A 227 -26.30 2.17 14.39
C ARG A 227 -25.31 2.50 13.27
N PHE A 228 -24.21 1.74 13.15
CA PHE A 228 -23.26 1.90 12.07
C PHE A 228 -23.90 1.60 10.71
N ASP A 229 -24.66 0.50 10.59
CA ASP A 229 -25.35 0.12 9.35
C ASP A 229 -26.35 1.20 8.92
N GLU A 230 -27.16 1.70 9.85
CA GLU A 230 -28.14 2.77 9.59
C GLU A 230 -27.45 4.07 9.14
N ALA A 231 -26.45 4.53 9.91
CA ALA A 231 -25.71 5.76 9.61
C ALA A 231 -24.97 5.67 8.26
N TYR A 232 -24.37 4.50 7.97
CA TYR A 232 -23.65 4.27 6.72
C TYR A 232 -24.56 4.37 5.52
N ARG A 233 -25.72 3.68 5.56
CA ARG A 233 -26.73 3.70 4.47
C ARG A 233 -27.31 5.09 4.24
N ALA A 234 -27.54 5.83 5.32
CA ALA A 234 -28.08 7.18 5.23
C ALA A 234 -27.09 8.18 4.62
N THR A 235 -25.78 8.01 4.91
CA THR A 235 -24.76 8.99 4.55
C THR A 235 -24.03 8.65 3.24
N PHE A 236 -23.84 7.37 2.95
CA PHE A 236 -23.00 6.89 1.85
C PHE A 236 -23.72 5.85 0.97
N PRO A 237 -24.89 6.18 0.38
CA PRO A 237 -25.55 5.31 -0.58
C PRO A 237 -24.68 5.13 -1.82
N ALA A 238 -24.73 3.95 -2.45
CA ALA A 238 -24.05 3.72 -3.71
C ALA A 238 -24.61 4.64 -4.81
N PRO A 239 -23.78 5.15 -5.74
CA PRO A 239 -24.22 6.07 -6.81
C PRO A 239 -25.36 5.50 -7.68
N GLN A 240 -25.44 4.18 -7.81
CA GLN A 240 -26.45 3.49 -8.60
C GLN A 240 -27.73 3.16 -7.81
N GLY A 241 -27.88 3.69 -6.60
CA GLY A 241 -29.08 3.56 -5.78
C GLY A 241 -29.28 2.21 -5.07
N GLN A 242 -28.41 1.24 -5.29
CA GLN A 242 -28.45 -0.06 -4.59
C GLN A 242 -27.18 -0.29 -3.79
N GLY A 243 -27.30 -0.46 -2.46
CA GLY A 243 -26.17 -0.70 -1.58
C GLY A 243 -25.50 0.58 -1.06
N VAL A 244 -24.22 0.48 -0.76
CA VAL A 244 -23.40 1.54 -0.15
C VAL A 244 -22.05 1.68 -0.87
N ALA A 245 -21.50 2.89 -0.83
CA ALA A 245 -20.21 3.20 -1.43
C ALA A 245 -19.03 3.03 -0.43
N LEU A 246 -17.86 2.74 -0.95
CA LEU A 246 -16.58 2.86 -0.26
C LEU A 246 -15.56 3.46 -1.22
N SER A 247 -14.86 4.51 -0.77
CA SER A 247 -13.93 5.26 -1.62
C SER A 247 -12.49 5.00 -1.25
N TYR A 248 -11.68 4.70 -2.25
CA TYR A 248 -10.24 4.66 -2.15
C TYR A 248 -9.64 5.83 -2.95
N ILE A 249 -8.55 6.40 -2.45
CA ILE A 249 -7.85 7.49 -3.11
C ILE A 249 -6.36 7.13 -3.21
N PRO A 250 -5.96 6.28 -4.18
CA PRO A 250 -4.56 6.03 -4.47
C PRO A 250 -3.79 7.29 -4.81
N LEU A 251 -2.52 7.31 -4.40
CA LEU A 251 -1.54 8.36 -4.66
C LEU A 251 -0.27 7.69 -5.18
N TYR A 252 0.21 8.14 -6.33
CA TYR A 252 1.32 7.54 -7.07
C TYR A 252 2.45 8.54 -7.26
N LEU A 253 3.66 8.14 -6.91
CA LEU A 253 4.90 8.87 -7.15
C LEU A 253 5.84 8.04 -8.00
N CYS A 254 6.31 8.59 -9.11
CA CYS A 254 7.46 8.13 -9.85
C CYS A 254 8.50 9.25 -9.86
N ALA A 255 9.70 9.00 -9.33
CA ALA A 255 10.76 9.99 -9.26
C ALA A 255 12.12 9.34 -9.58
N VAL A 256 13.05 10.13 -10.10
CA VAL A 256 14.39 9.69 -10.50
C VAL A 256 15.44 10.39 -9.66
N LYS A 257 16.49 9.66 -9.25
CA LYS A 257 17.65 10.22 -8.56
C LYS A 257 18.53 10.98 -9.55
N GLU A 258 18.82 12.24 -9.25
CA GLU A 258 19.72 13.08 -10.01
C GLU A 258 21.20 12.80 -9.69
#